data_df00fb3f972c7ad67e0d2794ec632344
#
_entry.id   df00fb3f972c7ad67e0d2794ec632344
#
_cell.length_a   1.000
_cell.length_b   1.000
_cell.length_c   1.000
_cell.angle_alpha   90.00
_cell.angle_beta   90.00
_cell.angle_gamma   90.00
#
_symmetry.space_group_name_H-M   'P 1'
#
loop_
_entity.id
_entity.type
_entity.pdbx_description
1 polymer ?
#
loop_
_entity_poly.entity_id
_entity_poly.type
_entity_poly.pdbx_seq_one_letter_code
_entity_poly.pdbx_strand_id
1 'polypeptide(L)'
;MLSYIRLQTVQALDAGGILFKIVMPEMMPALMVNGINRRHLLLLVKEAVNNIIKHAEADFVEIRFSLTSNELAIIIHDNGKGIDDTQIVMSKGNGLHTMQQHAKALGGVLSIKKNGGTCVSFSVPLSKISNESVISNEQYDA
;
A
#
# COMPACT_ATOMS: atom_id res chain seq x y z
N MET A 1 8.44 8.97 5.18
CA MET A 1 7.14 8.56 4.62
C MET A 1 6.77 7.11 4.96
N LEU A 2 7.60 6.15 4.56
CA LEU A 2 7.28 4.73 4.83
C LEU A 2 7.22 4.43 6.32
N SER A 3 8.07 5.07 7.11
CA SER A 3 8.03 4.91 8.58
C SER A 3 6.71 5.38 9.17
N TYR A 4 6.14 6.44 8.63
CA TYR A 4 4.85 6.94 9.09
C TYR A 4 3.72 5.96 8.72
N ILE A 5 3.74 5.44 7.51
CA ILE A 5 2.77 4.44 7.07
C ILE A 5 2.86 3.20 7.94
N ARG A 6 4.09 2.75 8.25
CA ARG A 6 4.30 1.62 9.15
C ARG A 6 3.70 1.88 10.53
N LEU A 7 3.95 3.05 11.09
CA LEU A 7 3.42 3.39 12.41
C LEU A 7 1.89 3.34 12.43
N GLN A 8 1.24 3.95 11.45
CA GLN A 8 -0.22 3.94 11.35
C GLN A 8 -0.76 2.52 11.21
N THR A 9 -0.07 1.69 10.44
CA THR A 9 -0.46 0.29 10.22
C THR A 9 -0.35 -0.52 11.50
N VAL A 10 0.75 -0.38 12.22
CA VAL A 10 0.97 -1.09 13.49
C VAL A 10 -0.12 -0.71 14.49
N GLN A 11 -0.44 0.57 14.61
CA GLN A 11 -1.48 1.03 15.52
C GLN A 11 -2.84 0.44 15.17
N ALA A 12 -3.18 0.38 13.90
CA ALA A 12 -4.46 -0.16 13.46
C ALA A 12 -4.57 -1.66 13.73
N LEU A 13 -3.53 -2.41 13.42
CA LEU A 13 -3.52 -3.86 13.62
C LEU A 13 -3.54 -4.23 15.11
N ASP A 14 -2.79 -3.50 15.92
CA ASP A 14 -2.83 -3.69 17.38
C ASP A 14 -4.21 -3.42 17.93
N ALA A 15 -4.84 -2.34 17.54
CA ALA A 15 -6.19 -1.99 17.97
C ALA A 15 -7.21 -3.05 17.51
N GLY A 16 -6.99 -3.65 16.35
CA GLY A 16 -7.85 -4.69 15.82
C GLY A 16 -7.57 -6.10 16.39
N GLY A 17 -6.54 -6.23 17.21
CA GLY A 17 -6.20 -7.53 17.82
C GLY A 17 -5.61 -8.54 16.85
N ILE A 18 -5.00 -8.09 15.77
CA ILE A 18 -4.46 -8.96 14.73
C ILE A 18 -2.94 -9.02 14.86
N LEU A 19 -2.40 -10.23 14.89
CA LEU A 19 -0.94 -10.43 14.86
C LEU A 19 -0.40 -10.08 13.48
N PHE A 20 0.80 -9.54 13.43
CA PHE A 20 1.36 -9.11 12.16
C PHE A 20 2.87 -9.25 12.10
N LYS A 21 3.38 -9.28 10.87
CA LYS A 21 4.79 -9.17 10.55
C LYS A 21 4.93 -8.10 9.48
N ILE A 22 5.78 -7.11 9.71
CA ILE A 22 6.04 -6.04 8.73
C ILE A 22 7.50 -6.10 8.35
N VAL A 23 7.75 -6.24 7.05
CA VAL A 23 9.10 -6.24 6.48
C VAL A 23 9.32 -4.91 5.77
N MET A 24 10.34 -4.19 6.20
CA MET A 24 10.72 -2.90 5.60
C MET A 24 11.97 -3.09 4.74
N PRO A 25 12.20 -2.20 3.76
CA PRO A 25 13.43 -2.23 2.97
C PRO A 25 14.64 -2.08 3.88
N GLU A 26 15.74 -2.77 3.58
CA GLU A 26 16.97 -2.65 4.35
C GLU A 26 17.51 -1.22 4.35
N MET A 27 17.41 -0.57 3.20
CA MET A 27 17.76 0.83 3.07
C MET A 27 16.54 1.63 2.76
N MET A 28 16.32 2.69 3.53
CA MET A 28 15.19 3.59 3.36
C MET A 28 15.72 4.97 2.96
N PRO A 29 16.09 5.13 1.68
CA PRO A 29 16.53 6.43 1.22
C PRO A 29 15.40 7.45 1.39
N ALA A 30 15.77 8.70 1.56
CA ALA A 30 14.79 9.77 1.64
C ALA A 30 14.09 9.90 0.29
N LEU A 31 12.86 9.40 0.21
CA LEU A 31 12.05 9.54 -1.00
C LEU A 31 11.39 10.91 -1.00
N MET A 32 11.61 11.63 -2.08
CA MET A 32 10.97 12.94 -2.30
C MET A 32 9.62 12.72 -2.98
N VAL A 33 8.62 12.38 -2.17
CA VAL A 33 7.26 12.14 -2.66
C VAL A 33 6.40 13.35 -2.30
N ASN A 34 5.66 13.87 -3.27
CA ASN A 34 4.82 15.05 -3.01
C ASN A 34 3.66 14.69 -2.07
N GLY A 35 3.05 15.73 -1.47
CA GLY A 35 2.02 15.54 -0.44
C GLY A 35 0.80 14.80 -0.94
N ILE A 36 0.39 15.02 -2.18
CA ILE A 36 -0.77 14.37 -2.76
C ILE A 36 -0.52 12.87 -2.91
N ASN A 37 0.64 12.50 -3.43
CA ASN A 37 1.00 11.09 -3.61
C ASN A 37 1.21 10.39 -2.27
N ARG A 38 1.82 11.06 -1.29
CA ARG A 38 1.95 10.49 0.06
C ARG A 38 0.59 10.17 0.65
N ARG A 39 -0.38 11.06 0.47
CA ARG A 39 -1.73 10.85 0.97
C ARG A 39 -2.40 9.66 0.30
N HIS A 40 -2.30 9.55 -1.03
CA HIS A 40 -2.87 8.40 -1.75
C HIS A 40 -2.25 7.09 -1.30
N LEU A 41 -0.94 7.07 -1.10
CA LEU A 41 -0.24 5.87 -0.67
C LEU A 41 -0.68 5.45 0.73
N LEU A 42 -0.74 6.40 1.66
CA LEU A 42 -1.21 6.13 3.02
C LEU A 42 -2.64 5.60 3.02
N LEU A 43 -3.53 6.23 2.25
CA LEU A 43 -4.93 5.83 2.21
C LEU A 43 -5.13 4.46 1.56
N LEU A 44 -4.32 4.13 0.56
CA LEU A 44 -4.37 2.80 -0.07
C LEU A 44 -4.05 1.72 0.96
N VAL A 45 -2.95 1.88 1.70
CA VAL A 45 -2.56 0.92 2.74
C VAL A 45 -3.60 0.87 3.85
N LYS A 46 -4.10 2.03 4.26
CA LYS A 46 -5.12 2.12 5.31
C LYS A 46 -6.38 1.37 4.94
N GLU A 47 -6.85 1.51 3.69
CA GLU A 47 -8.04 0.79 3.24
C GLU A 47 -7.81 -0.72 3.20
N ALA A 48 -6.64 -1.17 2.75
CA ALA A 48 -6.31 -2.59 2.75
C ALA A 48 -6.33 -3.17 4.16
N VAL A 49 -5.73 -2.46 5.10
CA VAL A 49 -5.68 -2.88 6.51
C VAL A 49 -7.07 -2.87 7.13
N ASN A 50 -7.88 -1.84 6.86
CA ASN A 50 -9.24 -1.77 7.36
C ASN A 50 -10.10 -2.93 6.85
N ASN A 51 -9.93 -3.33 5.59
CA ASN A 51 -10.65 -4.46 5.04
C ASN A 51 -10.30 -5.75 5.76
N ILE A 52 -9.03 -5.92 6.12
CA ILE A 52 -8.62 -7.08 6.88
C ILE A 52 -9.29 -7.08 8.26
N ILE A 53 -9.24 -5.96 8.96
CA ILE A 53 -9.79 -5.85 10.32
C ILE A 53 -11.31 -6.11 10.32
N LYS A 54 -12.02 -5.57 9.32
CA LYS A 54 -13.48 -5.61 9.29
C LYS A 54 -14.06 -6.87 8.68
N HIS A 55 -13.39 -7.46 7.68
CA HIS A 55 -14.04 -8.45 6.81
C HIS A 55 -13.29 -9.76 6.63
N ALA A 56 -11.97 -9.79 6.84
CA ALA A 56 -11.18 -10.96 6.46
C ALA A 56 -11.30 -12.13 7.42
N GLU A 57 -11.69 -11.90 8.66
CA GLU A 57 -11.67 -12.91 9.70
C GLU A 57 -10.27 -13.54 9.83
N ALA A 58 -9.25 -12.68 9.68
CA ALA A 58 -7.85 -13.09 9.76
C ALA A 58 -7.33 -12.95 11.19
N ASP A 59 -6.37 -13.78 11.55
CA ASP A 59 -5.65 -13.61 12.81
C ASP A 59 -4.18 -13.24 12.61
N PHE A 60 -3.70 -13.27 11.37
CA PHE A 60 -2.33 -12.90 11.04
C PHE A 60 -2.24 -12.18 9.70
N VAL A 61 -1.41 -11.16 9.63
CA VAL A 61 -1.14 -10.37 8.42
C VAL A 61 0.35 -10.22 8.22
N GLU A 62 0.83 -10.41 6.99
CA GLU A 62 2.19 -10.06 6.61
C GLU A 62 2.14 -8.89 5.65
N ILE A 63 2.91 -7.85 5.94
CA ILE A 63 3.02 -6.66 5.09
C ILE A 63 4.49 -6.50 4.72
N ARG A 64 4.75 -6.39 3.43
CA ARG A 64 6.11 -6.26 2.91
C ARG A 64 6.22 -5.01 2.05
N PHE A 65 7.13 -4.13 2.44
CA PHE A 65 7.51 -2.95 1.65
C PHE A 65 8.83 -3.26 0.96
N SER A 66 8.87 -3.06 -0.33
CA SER A 66 10.03 -3.35 -1.16
C SER A 66 10.39 -2.12 -1.96
N LEU A 67 11.64 -1.73 -1.95
CA LEU A 67 12.11 -0.53 -2.63
C LEU A 67 13.36 -0.85 -3.43
N THR A 68 13.26 -0.64 -4.74
CA THR A 68 14.40 -0.74 -5.64
C THR A 68 14.77 0.66 -6.12
N SER A 69 15.75 0.77 -7.01
CA SER A 69 16.10 2.05 -7.61
C SER A 69 14.98 2.64 -8.48
N ASN A 70 14.06 1.79 -8.95
CA ASN A 70 13.03 2.18 -9.92
C ASN A 70 11.60 2.07 -9.40
N GLU A 71 11.36 1.29 -8.36
CA GLU A 71 9.99 0.89 -8.03
C GLU A 71 9.80 0.75 -6.53
N LEU A 72 8.61 1.15 -6.07
CA LEU A 72 8.11 0.83 -4.74
C LEU A 72 7.03 -0.25 -4.91
N ALA A 73 7.13 -1.32 -4.12
CA ALA A 73 6.13 -2.37 -4.08
C ALA A 73 5.66 -2.60 -2.65
N ILE A 74 4.37 -2.86 -2.49
CA ILE A 74 3.75 -3.15 -1.20
C ILE A 74 2.89 -4.38 -1.37
N ILE A 75 3.10 -5.38 -0.52
CA ILE A 75 2.32 -6.61 -0.51
C ILE A 75 1.70 -6.76 0.87
N ILE A 76 0.38 -6.94 0.91
CA ILE A 76 -0.38 -7.12 2.15
C ILE A 76 -1.14 -8.43 2.03
N HIS A 77 -0.74 -9.42 2.82
CA HIS A 77 -1.30 -10.77 2.75
C HIS A 77 -1.86 -11.17 4.11
N ASP A 78 -3.16 -11.44 4.17
CA ASP A 78 -3.80 -11.95 5.37
C ASP A 78 -4.11 -13.45 5.22
N ASN A 79 -4.32 -14.12 6.34
CA ASN A 79 -4.68 -15.54 6.37
C ASN A 79 -6.18 -15.77 6.61
N GLY A 80 -7.01 -14.80 6.26
CA GLY A 80 -8.44 -14.88 6.47
C GLY A 80 -9.17 -15.71 5.44
N LYS A 81 -10.47 -15.46 5.32
CA LYS A 81 -11.33 -16.22 4.42
C LYS A 81 -11.09 -15.94 2.94
N GLY A 82 -10.39 -14.87 2.63
CA GLY A 82 -10.16 -14.46 1.25
C GLY A 82 -11.33 -13.73 0.64
N ILE A 83 -11.10 -13.15 -0.52
CA ILE A 83 -12.09 -12.45 -1.30
C ILE A 83 -12.16 -13.09 -2.69
N ASP A 84 -13.36 -13.32 -3.21
CA ASP A 84 -13.50 -13.90 -4.55
C ASP A 84 -13.65 -12.81 -5.62
N ASP A 85 -13.56 -13.21 -6.88
CA ASP A 85 -13.63 -12.29 -8.01
C ASP A 85 -14.98 -11.55 -8.07
N THR A 86 -16.05 -12.22 -7.66
CA THR A 86 -17.38 -11.62 -7.62
C THR A 86 -17.42 -10.45 -6.66
N GLN A 87 -16.83 -10.63 -5.47
CA GLN A 87 -16.76 -9.56 -4.47
C GLN A 87 -15.96 -8.37 -4.98
N ILE A 88 -14.87 -8.63 -5.69
CA ILE A 88 -14.04 -7.55 -6.27
C ILE A 88 -14.86 -6.76 -7.29
N VAL A 89 -15.54 -7.44 -8.19
CA VAL A 89 -16.32 -6.80 -9.26
C VAL A 89 -17.49 -6.00 -8.70
N MET A 90 -18.17 -6.52 -7.68
CA MET A 90 -19.37 -5.91 -7.12
C MET A 90 -19.09 -4.85 -6.05
N SER A 91 -17.85 -4.59 -5.72
CA SER A 91 -17.47 -3.72 -4.61
C SER A 91 -17.43 -2.25 -4.99
N LYS A 92 -18.54 -1.72 -5.49
CA LYS A 92 -18.62 -0.30 -5.86
C LYS A 92 -18.79 0.56 -4.62
N GLY A 93 -17.98 1.63 -4.52
CA GLY A 93 -18.09 2.60 -3.44
C GLY A 93 -17.63 2.11 -2.09
N ASN A 94 -16.95 0.97 -2.02
CA ASN A 94 -16.37 0.45 -0.79
C ASN A 94 -14.84 0.52 -0.85
N GLY A 95 -14.16 -0.07 0.16
CA GLY A 95 -12.72 0.00 0.29
C GLY A 95 -11.94 -0.53 -0.90
N LEU A 96 -12.44 -1.58 -1.57
CA LEU A 96 -11.75 -2.14 -2.74
C LEU A 96 -11.74 -1.17 -3.91
N HIS A 97 -12.87 -0.53 -4.15
CA HIS A 97 -12.97 0.50 -5.19
C HIS A 97 -12.08 1.70 -4.84
N THR A 98 -12.09 2.11 -3.60
CA THR A 98 -11.27 3.21 -3.11
C THR A 98 -9.78 2.92 -3.28
N MET A 99 -9.35 1.70 -2.97
CA MET A 99 -7.96 1.29 -3.19
C MET A 99 -7.58 1.40 -4.66
N GLN A 100 -8.44 0.97 -5.56
CA GLN A 100 -8.20 1.05 -6.99
C GLN A 100 -8.08 2.49 -7.46
N GLN A 101 -8.91 3.39 -6.92
CA GLN A 101 -8.83 4.81 -7.22
C GLN A 101 -7.49 5.42 -6.77
N HIS A 102 -7.03 5.06 -5.57
CA HIS A 102 -5.75 5.55 -5.07
C HIS A 102 -4.58 5.03 -5.91
N ALA A 103 -4.61 3.74 -6.28
CA ALA A 103 -3.59 3.16 -7.12
C ALA A 103 -3.52 3.86 -8.48
N LYS A 104 -4.67 4.14 -9.07
CA LYS A 104 -4.74 4.84 -10.35
C LYS A 104 -4.20 6.26 -10.23
N ALA A 105 -4.56 6.97 -9.17
CA ALA A 105 -4.06 8.34 -8.93
C ALA A 105 -2.54 8.35 -8.78
N LEU A 106 -1.96 7.31 -8.19
CA LEU A 106 -0.51 7.18 -8.05
C LEU A 106 0.19 6.79 -9.36
N GLY A 107 -0.56 6.27 -10.32
CA GLY A 107 0.02 5.73 -11.55
C GLY A 107 0.62 4.35 -11.37
N GLY A 108 0.17 3.61 -10.37
CA GLY A 108 0.64 2.27 -10.08
C GLY A 108 -0.33 1.18 -10.51
N VAL A 109 0.05 -0.06 -10.21
CA VAL A 109 -0.72 -1.26 -10.53
C VAL A 109 -1.14 -1.93 -9.25
N LEU A 110 -2.43 -2.20 -9.10
CA LEU A 110 -3.00 -2.88 -7.95
C LEU A 110 -3.57 -4.22 -8.38
N SER A 111 -3.24 -5.26 -7.63
CA SER A 111 -3.78 -6.61 -7.83
C SER A 111 -4.32 -7.12 -6.50
N ILE A 112 -5.52 -7.68 -6.53
CA ILE A 112 -6.15 -8.26 -5.34
C ILE A 112 -6.55 -9.68 -5.69
N LYS A 113 -6.01 -10.65 -4.95
CA LYS A 113 -6.22 -12.07 -5.25
C LYS A 113 -6.51 -12.85 -3.98
N LYS A 114 -7.27 -13.92 -4.14
CA LYS A 114 -7.46 -14.91 -3.09
C LYS A 114 -6.26 -15.86 -3.11
N ASN A 115 -5.56 -15.98 -1.99
CA ASN A 115 -4.36 -16.80 -1.89
C ASN A 115 -4.16 -17.22 -0.42
N GLY A 116 -4.92 -18.23 0.05
CA GLY A 116 -4.89 -18.60 1.46
C GLY A 116 -5.29 -17.47 2.38
N GLY A 117 -6.27 -16.67 1.95
CA GLY A 117 -6.65 -15.39 2.48
C GLY A 117 -6.72 -14.41 1.33
N THR A 118 -6.47 -13.15 1.58
CA THR A 118 -6.43 -12.13 0.53
C THR A 118 -5.02 -11.56 0.41
N CYS A 119 -4.54 -11.47 -0.83
CA CYS A 119 -3.25 -10.85 -1.13
C CYS A 119 -3.49 -9.59 -1.96
N VAL A 120 -3.10 -8.45 -1.40
CA VAL A 120 -3.14 -7.15 -2.08
C VAL A 120 -1.71 -6.83 -2.48
N SER A 121 -1.47 -6.62 -3.77
CA SER A 121 -0.17 -6.23 -4.30
C SER A 121 -0.27 -4.90 -5.01
N PHE A 122 0.57 -3.96 -4.65
CA PHE A 122 0.65 -2.65 -5.30
C PHE A 122 2.08 -2.38 -5.69
N SER A 123 2.28 -1.87 -6.92
CA SER A 123 3.60 -1.43 -7.36
C SER A 123 3.48 -0.14 -8.15
N VAL A 124 4.48 0.71 -8.03
CA VAL A 124 4.49 1.98 -8.73
C VAL A 124 5.93 2.37 -9.07
N PRO A 125 6.19 2.83 -10.31
CA PRO A 125 7.50 3.39 -10.65
C PRO A 125 7.76 4.63 -9.81
N LEU A 126 8.96 4.76 -9.27
CA LEU A 126 9.33 5.92 -8.46
C LEU A 126 9.22 7.22 -9.24
N SER A 127 9.46 7.18 -10.54
CA SER A 127 9.35 8.35 -11.41
C SER A 127 7.95 8.96 -11.41
N LYS A 128 6.92 8.17 -11.09
CA LYS A 128 5.54 8.66 -11.08
C LYS A 128 5.14 9.34 -9.78
N ILE A 129 5.83 9.05 -8.69
CA ILE A 129 5.45 9.57 -7.38
C ILE A 129 6.50 10.47 -6.75
N SER A 130 7.73 10.46 -7.24
CA SER A 130 8.81 11.25 -6.65
C SER A 130 8.86 12.66 -7.24
N ASN A 131 9.48 13.57 -6.49
CA ASN A 131 9.74 14.94 -6.93
C ASN A 131 11.06 15.07 -7.69
N GLU A 132 11.62 13.97 -8.14
CA GLU A 132 12.93 13.93 -8.77
C GLU A 132 13.04 14.88 -9.96
N SER A 133 11.97 14.96 -10.76
CA SER A 133 11.97 15.87 -11.91
C SER A 133 12.15 17.34 -11.51
N VAL A 134 11.59 17.72 -10.37
CA VAL A 134 11.75 19.07 -9.84
C VAL A 134 13.18 19.31 -9.38
N ILE A 135 13.74 18.33 -8.67
CA ILE A 135 15.12 18.40 -8.20
C ILE A 135 16.09 18.49 -9.39
N SER A 136 15.85 17.70 -10.43
CA SER A 136 16.66 17.72 -11.64
C SER A 136 16.67 19.08 -12.31
N ASN A 137 15.53 19.74 -12.33
CA ASN A 137 15.44 21.09 -12.89
C ASN A 137 16.28 22.09 -12.12
N GLU A 138 16.30 21.97 -10.80
CA GLU A 138 17.15 22.83 -9.97
C GLU A 138 18.62 22.60 -10.25
N GLN A 139 19.02 21.39 -10.52
CA GLN A 139 20.40 21.05 -10.84
C GLN A 139 20.85 21.70 -12.14
N TYR A 140 19.97 21.86 -13.09
CA TYR A 140 20.30 22.50 -14.36
C TYR A 140 20.52 24.00 -14.22
N ASP A 141 19.87 24.60 -13.27
CA ASP A 141 20.00 26.03 -13.03
C ASP A 141 21.30 26.38 -12.33
N ALA A 142 21.94 25.39 -11.77
CA ALA A 142 23.23 25.55 -11.15
C ALA A 142 24.34 25.50 -12.20
#